data_79a80b7887b2902231ad35c3275c9565
#
_entry.id   79a80b7887b2902231ad35c3275c9565
#
_cell.length_a   1.000
_cell.length_b   1.000
_cell.length_c   1.000
_cell.angle_alpha   90.00
_cell.angle_beta   90.00
_cell.angle_gamma   90.00
#
_symmetry.space_group_name_H-M   'P 1'
#
loop_
_entity.id
_entity.type
_entity.pdbx_description
1 polymer ?
#
loop_
_entity_poly.entity_id
_entity_poly.type
_entity_poly.pdbx_seq_one_letter_code
_entity_poly.pdbx_strand_id
1 'polypeptide(L)'
;MDLVIEGWAAPGLEHVRDTFAANFARTGDYQEVGAALCVYRDGARVIDLWGGFADSARTRTWTAETLVNVWSTTKLAAAVTVARLVDRGQIAYGQPVADVWPEFAQAGKADVTIAHVMSHQAGLPGFAQPTTLDDLYDQELVADRLAGQAPVFEPGSANSYHAVTYGVLAAEIVRRATGRSLGAIFREEIAGPLDADFHIGLPATEEGRVAELLPPKSLIDATTLDLPVPARMALSNPVQDASRPNDARWRAAELPALNGQASARGVARLAAALAAGGTLDGVRILSAATLAQMTEICADRIDLMLGFNPQWGMGVAHNLIGVFGTNPRTYGHSGWGGSFGSADPDGRIAIGYVLNQMGSELVGDPRGKGLADAVYAAMA
;
A
#
# COMPACT_ATOMS: atom_id res chain seq x y z
N MET A 1 -8.99 21.76 22.14
CA MET A 1 -10.05 21.77 21.11
C MET A 1 -10.83 20.48 21.26
N ASP A 2 -12.16 20.56 21.15
CA ASP A 2 -13.00 19.38 21.15
C ASP A 2 -12.85 18.61 19.85
N LEU A 3 -13.03 17.29 19.89
CA LEU A 3 -13.06 16.45 18.70
C LEU A 3 -14.25 16.85 17.82
N VAL A 4 -13.97 17.20 16.59
CA VAL A 4 -15.00 17.44 15.57
C VAL A 4 -14.79 16.43 14.43
N ILE A 5 -15.87 15.73 14.07
CA ILE A 5 -15.91 14.92 12.85
C ILE A 5 -16.59 15.74 11.78
N GLU A 6 -15.86 16.02 10.74
CA GLU A 6 -16.30 16.81 9.59
C GLU A 6 -16.64 15.91 8.40
N GLY A 7 -17.12 16.52 7.32
CA GLY A 7 -17.49 15.81 6.10
C GLY A 7 -18.93 15.29 6.14
N TRP A 8 -19.22 14.30 5.29
CA TRP A 8 -20.58 13.80 5.08
C TRP A 8 -20.61 12.31 4.75
N ALA A 9 -21.76 11.70 5.01
CA ALA A 9 -22.15 10.38 4.52
C ALA A 9 -23.50 10.52 3.80
N ALA A 10 -23.70 9.79 2.70
CA ALA A 10 -24.97 9.79 1.98
C ALA A 10 -26.10 9.25 2.87
N PRO A 11 -27.37 9.64 2.62
CA PRO A 11 -28.51 9.14 3.38
C PRO A 11 -28.52 7.59 3.44
N GLY A 12 -28.70 7.06 4.66
CA GLY A 12 -28.64 5.63 4.98
C GLY A 12 -27.26 5.11 5.35
N LEU A 13 -26.20 5.94 5.26
CA LEU A 13 -24.83 5.58 5.62
C LEU A 13 -24.35 6.25 6.92
N GLU A 14 -25.24 6.84 7.69
CA GLU A 14 -24.93 7.60 8.92
C GLU A 14 -24.23 6.74 9.97
N HIS A 15 -24.57 5.46 10.04
CA HIS A 15 -23.93 4.51 10.95
C HIS A 15 -22.42 4.38 10.73
N VAL A 16 -21.95 4.57 9.49
CA VAL A 16 -20.50 4.57 9.21
C VAL A 16 -19.83 5.78 9.86
N ARG A 17 -20.49 6.94 9.87
CA ARG A 17 -20.01 8.13 10.59
C ARG A 17 -19.89 7.88 12.08
N ASP A 18 -20.87 7.21 12.68
CA ASP A 18 -20.86 6.87 14.11
C ASP A 18 -19.73 5.90 14.42
N THR A 19 -19.50 4.90 13.56
CA THR A 19 -18.38 3.95 13.67
C THR A 19 -17.02 4.66 13.54
N PHE A 20 -16.90 5.60 12.62
CA PHE A 20 -15.70 6.42 12.47
C PHE A 20 -15.44 7.28 13.72
N ALA A 21 -16.47 7.94 14.25
CA ALA A 21 -16.36 8.74 15.47
C ALA A 21 -15.98 7.89 16.68
N ALA A 22 -16.51 6.66 16.79
CA ALA A 22 -16.20 5.74 17.88
C ALA A 22 -14.72 5.37 17.95
N ASN A 23 -13.97 5.36 16.85
CA ASN A 23 -12.53 5.09 16.86
C ASN A 23 -11.74 6.14 17.66
N PHE A 24 -12.19 7.37 17.70
CA PHE A 24 -11.56 8.45 18.51
C PHE A 24 -11.85 8.30 20.01
N ALA A 25 -12.93 7.61 20.38
CA ALA A 25 -13.28 7.31 21.76
C ALA A 25 -12.63 6.05 22.31
N ARG A 26 -11.93 5.26 21.46
CA ARG A 26 -11.15 4.10 21.90
C ARG A 26 -10.06 4.51 22.88
N THR A 27 -9.53 3.54 23.59
CA THR A 27 -8.39 3.73 24.50
C THR A 27 -7.23 2.82 24.07
N GLY A 28 -6.01 3.13 24.55
CA GLY A 28 -4.82 2.31 24.25
C GLY A 28 -4.30 2.52 22.84
N ASP A 29 -3.84 1.43 22.22
CA ASP A 29 -3.09 1.44 20.95
C ASP A 29 -3.92 1.82 19.73
N TYR A 30 -5.24 1.65 19.82
CA TYR A 30 -6.17 1.88 18.70
C TYR A 30 -7.00 3.16 18.87
N GLN A 31 -6.60 4.08 19.73
CA GLN A 31 -7.23 5.38 19.83
C GLN A 31 -6.79 6.27 18.65
N GLU A 32 -7.74 6.78 17.88
CA GLU A 32 -7.42 7.75 16.84
C GLU A 32 -6.96 9.08 17.41
N VAL A 33 -5.97 9.69 16.74
CA VAL A 33 -5.58 11.09 16.94
C VAL A 33 -6.08 11.93 15.78
N GLY A 34 -5.82 11.54 14.56
CA GLY A 34 -6.36 12.08 13.34
C GLY A 34 -6.54 11.00 12.29
N ALA A 35 -7.65 11.06 11.55
CA ALA A 35 -7.97 10.08 10.52
C ALA A 35 -8.91 10.65 9.46
N ALA A 36 -8.98 9.96 8.31
CA ALA A 36 -9.97 10.22 7.27
C ALA A 36 -10.43 8.93 6.60
N LEU A 37 -11.70 8.88 6.21
CA LEU A 37 -12.35 7.80 5.49
C LEU A 37 -13.04 8.36 4.25
N CYS A 38 -12.77 7.78 3.08
CA CYS A 38 -13.47 8.10 1.85
C CYS A 38 -13.97 6.80 1.19
N VAL A 39 -15.24 6.78 0.77
CA VAL A 39 -15.86 5.61 0.15
C VAL A 39 -16.54 6.01 -1.15
N TYR A 40 -16.32 5.20 -2.18
CA TYR A 40 -17.02 5.27 -3.46
C TYR A 40 -17.92 4.06 -3.63
N ARG A 41 -19.07 4.28 -4.26
CA ARG A 41 -19.98 3.22 -4.78
C ARG A 41 -20.40 3.60 -6.19
N ASP A 42 -20.30 2.66 -7.13
CA ASP A 42 -20.65 2.89 -8.54
C ASP A 42 -19.94 4.11 -9.17
N GLY A 43 -18.70 4.37 -8.76
CA GLY A 43 -17.90 5.52 -9.21
C GLY A 43 -18.27 6.85 -8.55
N ALA A 44 -19.32 6.92 -7.74
CA ALA A 44 -19.69 8.12 -7.00
C ALA A 44 -19.15 8.08 -5.56
N ARG A 45 -18.65 9.20 -5.06
CA ARG A 45 -18.26 9.33 -3.66
C ARG A 45 -19.52 9.39 -2.79
N VAL A 46 -19.64 8.48 -1.82
CA VAL A 46 -20.81 8.32 -0.95
C VAL A 46 -20.51 8.57 0.52
N ILE A 47 -19.23 8.52 0.92
CA ILE A 47 -18.75 8.90 2.26
C ILE A 47 -17.46 9.68 2.09
N ASP A 48 -17.32 10.72 2.87
CA ASP A 48 -16.13 11.57 2.94
C ASP A 48 -16.04 12.18 4.32
N LEU A 49 -15.30 11.56 5.22
CA LEU A 49 -15.22 11.87 6.64
C LEU A 49 -13.78 12.11 7.05
N TRP A 50 -13.56 13.09 7.92
CA TRP A 50 -12.27 13.32 8.55
C TRP A 50 -12.46 13.92 9.93
N GLY A 51 -11.44 13.82 10.78
CA GLY A 51 -11.50 14.41 12.11
C GLY A 51 -10.23 14.26 12.91
N GLY A 52 -10.21 14.92 14.05
CA GLY A 52 -9.07 14.91 14.96
C GLY A 52 -7.96 15.87 14.55
N PHE A 53 -6.71 15.45 14.79
CA PHE A 53 -5.55 16.33 14.72
C PHE A 53 -4.45 15.73 13.84
N ALA A 54 -3.78 16.61 13.09
CA ALA A 54 -2.66 16.25 12.22
C ALA A 54 -1.31 16.21 12.97
N ASP A 55 -1.29 16.47 14.28
CA ASP A 55 -0.09 16.44 15.10
C ASP A 55 -0.38 15.94 16.54
N SER A 56 0.67 15.44 17.20
CA SER A 56 0.61 14.95 18.59
C SER A 56 0.28 16.06 19.60
N ALA A 57 0.69 17.29 19.32
CA ALA A 57 0.43 18.47 20.17
C ALA A 57 -1.01 18.96 20.04
N ARG A 58 -1.81 18.44 19.10
CA ARG A 58 -3.19 18.82 18.81
C ARG A 58 -3.33 20.31 18.48
N THR A 59 -2.38 20.86 17.74
CA THR A 59 -2.34 22.25 17.32
C THR A 59 -2.87 22.46 15.90
N ARG A 60 -2.77 21.44 15.04
CA ARG A 60 -3.29 21.44 13.68
C ARG A 60 -4.46 20.45 13.58
N THR A 61 -5.61 20.93 13.17
CA THR A 61 -6.77 20.06 12.88
C THR A 61 -6.50 19.24 11.62
N TRP A 62 -7.04 18.02 11.58
CA TRP A 62 -7.08 17.22 10.36
C TRP A 62 -8.08 17.84 9.38
N THR A 63 -7.73 17.92 8.11
CA THR A 63 -8.60 18.40 7.04
C THR A 63 -8.81 17.32 5.98
N ALA A 64 -9.72 17.55 5.06
CA ALA A 64 -9.96 16.65 3.93
C ALA A 64 -8.73 16.48 3.02
N GLU A 65 -7.83 17.46 3.01
CA GLU A 65 -6.61 17.50 2.20
C GLU A 65 -5.36 17.09 2.98
N THR A 66 -5.51 16.66 4.25
CA THR A 66 -4.37 16.17 5.04
C THR A 66 -3.77 14.93 4.41
N LEU A 67 -2.47 14.98 4.19
CA LEU A 67 -1.65 13.85 3.73
C LEU A 67 -1.03 13.14 4.92
N VAL A 68 -0.83 11.84 4.80
CA VAL A 68 -0.10 11.06 5.79
C VAL A 68 0.63 9.89 5.12
N ASN A 69 1.71 9.41 5.73
CA ASN A 69 2.39 8.22 5.26
C ASN A 69 1.50 6.99 5.40
N VAL A 70 1.26 6.29 4.31
CA VAL A 70 0.33 5.14 4.28
C VAL A 70 1.03 3.79 4.27
N TRP A 71 2.36 3.76 4.52
CA TRP A 71 3.15 2.53 4.54
C TRP A 71 2.84 1.62 3.35
N SER A 72 2.57 0.35 3.61
CA SER A 72 2.39 -0.65 2.55
C SER A 72 1.14 -0.48 1.70
N THR A 73 0.20 0.40 2.05
CA THR A 73 -0.85 0.83 1.11
C THR A 73 -0.25 1.45 -0.16
N THR A 74 0.99 1.96 -0.09
CA THR A 74 1.80 2.41 -1.23
C THR A 74 1.97 1.33 -2.30
N LYS A 75 2.01 0.04 -1.91
CA LYS A 75 2.16 -1.07 -2.86
C LYS A 75 1.01 -1.16 -3.86
N LEU A 76 -0.19 -0.71 -3.49
CA LEU A 76 -1.31 -0.62 -4.42
C LEU A 76 -0.99 0.34 -5.58
N ALA A 77 -0.41 1.51 -5.29
CA ALA A 77 0.03 2.46 -6.31
C ALA A 77 1.16 1.90 -7.18
N ALA A 78 2.13 1.23 -6.56
CA ALA A 78 3.22 0.56 -7.28
C ALA A 78 2.70 -0.55 -8.20
N ALA A 79 1.76 -1.39 -7.72
CA ALA A 79 1.14 -2.45 -8.49
C ALA A 79 0.40 -1.91 -9.73
N VAL A 80 -0.40 -0.85 -9.56
CA VAL A 80 -1.11 -0.20 -10.67
C VAL A 80 -0.12 0.43 -11.65
N THR A 81 1.02 0.96 -11.19
CA THR A 81 2.05 1.52 -12.08
C THR A 81 2.69 0.43 -12.94
N VAL A 82 3.05 -0.71 -12.36
CA VAL A 82 3.57 -1.86 -13.12
C VAL A 82 2.50 -2.40 -14.09
N ALA A 83 1.23 -2.53 -13.63
CA ALA A 83 0.10 -2.93 -14.48
C ALA A 83 -0.09 -1.96 -15.65
N ARG A 84 0.15 -0.66 -15.46
CA ARG A 84 0.08 0.35 -16.54
C ARG A 84 1.10 0.09 -17.64
N LEU A 85 2.31 -0.34 -17.28
CA LEU A 85 3.33 -0.72 -18.26
C LEU A 85 2.91 -2.00 -19.02
N VAL A 86 2.30 -2.96 -18.32
CA VAL A 86 1.74 -4.18 -18.94
C VAL A 86 0.61 -3.80 -19.90
N ASP A 87 -0.31 -2.92 -19.50
CA ASP A 87 -1.41 -2.43 -20.32
C ASP A 87 -0.95 -1.76 -21.62
N ARG A 88 0.24 -1.15 -21.59
CA ARG A 88 0.89 -0.53 -22.76
C ARG A 88 1.77 -1.49 -23.56
N GLY A 89 1.89 -2.75 -23.16
CA GLY A 89 2.76 -3.72 -23.80
C GLY A 89 4.26 -3.41 -23.70
N GLN A 90 4.67 -2.58 -22.73
CA GLN A 90 6.08 -2.25 -22.49
C GLN A 90 6.81 -3.37 -21.72
N ILE A 91 6.06 -4.12 -20.89
CA ILE A 91 6.50 -5.32 -20.20
C ILE A 91 5.34 -6.32 -20.16
N ALA A 92 5.61 -7.58 -19.77
CA ALA A 92 4.58 -8.59 -19.52
C ALA A 92 4.83 -9.28 -18.17
N TYR A 93 3.78 -9.65 -17.45
CA TYR A 93 3.94 -10.33 -16.15
C TYR A 93 4.73 -11.64 -16.25
N GLY A 94 4.51 -12.42 -17.33
CA GLY A 94 5.26 -13.67 -17.57
C GLY A 94 6.67 -13.47 -18.10
N GLN A 95 7.11 -12.25 -18.40
CA GLN A 95 8.44 -11.94 -18.90
C GLN A 95 9.48 -12.10 -17.78
N PRO A 96 10.65 -12.71 -18.04
CA PRO A 96 11.78 -12.69 -17.12
C PRO A 96 12.21 -11.26 -16.77
N VAL A 97 12.48 -10.99 -15.50
CA VAL A 97 13.03 -9.70 -15.06
C VAL A 97 14.34 -9.39 -15.78
N ALA A 98 15.15 -10.42 -16.03
CA ALA A 98 16.43 -10.30 -16.72
C ALA A 98 16.34 -9.72 -18.14
N ASP A 99 15.18 -9.77 -18.80
CA ASP A 99 14.99 -9.18 -20.13
C ASP A 99 15.05 -7.64 -20.11
N VAL A 100 14.62 -7.02 -19.00
CA VAL A 100 14.70 -5.57 -18.81
C VAL A 100 15.84 -5.16 -17.87
N TRP A 101 16.29 -6.08 -17.02
CA TRP A 101 17.34 -5.87 -16.03
C TRP A 101 18.32 -7.05 -16.06
N PRO A 102 19.27 -7.07 -17.03
CA PRO A 102 20.17 -8.23 -17.27
C PRO A 102 20.98 -8.67 -16.04
N GLU A 103 21.41 -7.72 -15.20
CA GLU A 103 22.17 -8.00 -13.99
C GLU A 103 21.39 -8.83 -12.96
N PHE A 104 20.06 -8.83 -13.04
CA PHE A 104 19.19 -9.62 -12.17
C PHE A 104 19.30 -11.12 -12.40
N ALA A 105 19.76 -11.57 -13.59
CA ALA A 105 19.94 -13.00 -13.91
C ALA A 105 20.93 -13.76 -12.98
N GLN A 106 21.74 -13.01 -12.22
CA GLN A 106 22.73 -13.57 -11.30
C GLN A 106 22.10 -14.45 -10.22
N ALA A 107 22.92 -15.32 -9.64
CA ALA A 107 22.59 -16.16 -8.49
C ALA A 107 21.32 -17.02 -8.69
N GLY A 108 21.11 -17.55 -9.91
CA GLY A 108 20.01 -18.46 -10.23
C GLY A 108 18.66 -17.79 -10.49
N LYS A 109 18.65 -16.47 -10.82
CA LYS A 109 17.41 -15.72 -11.03
C LYS A 109 17.06 -15.45 -12.51
N ALA A 110 17.72 -16.11 -13.46
CA ALA A 110 17.50 -15.87 -14.89
C ALA A 110 16.03 -16.01 -15.32
N ASP A 111 15.31 -16.97 -14.73
CA ASP A 111 13.93 -17.30 -15.07
C ASP A 111 12.90 -16.65 -14.11
N VAL A 112 13.34 -15.79 -13.19
CA VAL A 112 12.42 -15.07 -12.30
C VAL A 112 11.62 -14.07 -13.11
N THR A 113 10.31 -14.25 -13.13
CA THR A 113 9.40 -13.38 -13.89
C THR A 113 8.99 -12.12 -13.10
N ILE A 114 8.49 -11.13 -13.83
CA ILE A 114 7.85 -9.95 -13.21
C ILE A 114 6.67 -10.39 -12.32
N ALA A 115 5.91 -11.42 -12.73
CA ALA A 115 4.85 -12.00 -11.89
C ALA A 115 5.37 -12.52 -10.55
N HIS A 116 6.51 -13.23 -10.53
CA HIS A 116 7.12 -13.70 -9.29
C HIS A 116 7.47 -12.54 -8.35
N VAL A 117 7.98 -11.43 -8.88
CA VAL A 117 8.25 -10.22 -8.09
C VAL A 117 6.96 -9.62 -7.55
N MET A 118 5.97 -9.40 -8.41
CA MET A 118 4.75 -8.70 -8.05
C MET A 118 3.84 -9.51 -7.12
N SER A 119 3.95 -10.84 -7.10
CA SER A 119 3.18 -11.74 -6.22
C SER A 119 3.98 -12.29 -5.03
N HIS A 120 5.10 -11.64 -4.69
CA HIS A 120 5.94 -12.02 -3.54
C HIS A 120 6.56 -13.42 -3.62
N GLN A 121 6.81 -13.92 -4.80
CA GLN A 121 7.35 -15.27 -5.07
C GLN A 121 8.79 -15.27 -5.58
N ALA A 122 9.47 -14.10 -5.62
CA ALA A 122 10.84 -14.00 -6.16
C ALA A 122 11.94 -14.58 -5.23
N GLY A 123 11.59 -14.93 -3.98
CA GLY A 123 12.58 -15.44 -3.01
C GLY A 123 13.50 -14.36 -2.43
N LEU A 124 13.12 -13.08 -2.51
CA LEU A 124 13.90 -11.92 -2.07
C LEU A 124 13.16 -11.10 -1.01
N PRO A 125 12.70 -11.69 0.13
CA PRO A 125 11.84 -11.01 1.09
C PRO A 125 12.53 -9.87 1.84
N GLY A 126 13.87 -9.84 1.89
CA GLY A 126 14.71 -8.82 2.51
C GLY A 126 16.13 -8.88 1.94
N PHE A 127 16.99 -8.00 2.41
CA PHE A 127 18.40 -7.97 1.97
C PHE A 127 19.24 -9.01 2.72
N ALA A 128 20.15 -9.68 2.02
CA ALA A 128 21.16 -10.55 2.63
C ALA A 128 22.34 -9.74 3.19
N GLN A 129 22.72 -8.67 2.49
CA GLN A 129 23.76 -7.73 2.96
C GLN A 129 23.17 -6.77 3.99
N PRO A 130 23.93 -6.33 5.00
CA PRO A 130 23.51 -5.29 5.92
C PRO A 130 23.05 -4.04 5.15
N THR A 131 21.83 -3.62 5.40
CA THR A 131 21.20 -2.50 4.70
C THR A 131 20.55 -1.59 5.74
N THR A 132 20.75 -0.30 5.60
CA THR A 132 20.16 0.73 6.47
C THR A 132 18.94 1.36 5.79
N LEU A 133 18.12 2.11 6.54
CA LEU A 133 17.05 2.91 5.95
C LEU A 133 17.59 4.00 5.02
N ASP A 134 18.78 4.53 5.31
CA ASP A 134 19.41 5.55 4.48
C ASP A 134 19.92 5.00 3.15
N ASP A 135 20.33 3.72 3.11
CA ASP A 135 20.70 3.06 1.85
C ASP A 135 19.52 2.99 0.87
N LEU A 136 18.27 2.94 1.38
CA LEU A 136 17.08 2.87 0.54
C LEU A 136 16.88 4.13 -0.34
N TYR A 137 17.53 5.25 0.01
CA TYR A 137 17.48 6.47 -0.79
C TYR A 137 18.37 6.41 -2.03
N ASP A 138 19.27 5.43 -2.09
CA ASP A 138 20.08 5.12 -3.26
C ASP A 138 19.51 3.88 -3.98
N GLN A 139 18.62 4.14 -4.92
CA GLN A 139 17.92 3.09 -5.68
C GLN A 139 18.89 2.15 -6.41
N GLU A 140 20.00 2.66 -6.95
CA GLU A 140 20.98 1.84 -7.67
C GLU A 140 21.71 0.90 -6.71
N LEU A 141 22.16 1.41 -5.57
CA LEU A 141 22.82 0.60 -4.54
C LEU A 141 21.96 -0.57 -4.07
N VAL A 142 20.70 -0.32 -3.73
CA VAL A 142 19.83 -1.37 -3.20
C VAL A 142 19.34 -2.33 -4.28
N ALA A 143 19.18 -1.87 -5.52
CA ALA A 143 18.90 -2.71 -6.66
C ALA A 143 20.09 -3.66 -6.96
N ASP A 144 21.32 -3.17 -6.96
CA ASP A 144 22.53 -3.97 -7.18
C ASP A 144 22.69 -5.07 -6.11
N ARG A 145 22.39 -4.75 -4.84
CA ARG A 145 22.38 -5.75 -3.77
C ARG A 145 21.40 -6.90 -4.08
N LEU A 146 20.17 -6.58 -4.53
CA LEU A 146 19.18 -7.59 -4.89
C LEU A 146 19.51 -8.34 -6.18
N ALA A 147 20.13 -7.66 -7.16
CA ALA A 147 20.59 -8.32 -8.39
C ALA A 147 21.64 -9.39 -8.09
N GLY A 148 22.59 -9.12 -7.19
CA GLY A 148 23.62 -10.08 -6.79
C GLY A 148 23.17 -11.13 -5.78
N GLN A 149 22.02 -10.95 -5.11
CA GLN A 149 21.56 -11.83 -4.03
C GLN A 149 20.90 -13.10 -4.55
N ALA A 150 21.23 -14.24 -3.94
CA ALA A 150 20.52 -15.50 -4.18
C ALA A 150 19.14 -15.49 -3.52
N PRO A 151 18.11 -16.07 -4.16
CA PRO A 151 16.80 -16.23 -3.53
C PRO A 151 16.88 -17.22 -2.37
N VAL A 152 16.10 -16.97 -1.29
CA VAL A 152 16.08 -17.83 -0.09
C VAL A 152 15.17 -19.05 -0.23
N PHE A 153 14.39 -19.13 -1.28
CA PHE A 153 13.64 -20.28 -1.74
C PHE A 153 13.56 -20.24 -3.27
N GLU A 154 13.28 -21.36 -3.90
CA GLU A 154 13.12 -21.43 -5.35
C GLU A 154 11.97 -20.50 -5.80
N PRO A 155 12.21 -19.55 -6.70
CA PRO A 155 11.17 -18.65 -7.19
C PRO A 155 9.93 -19.39 -7.71
N GLY A 156 8.74 -18.92 -7.30
CA GLY A 156 7.47 -19.57 -7.63
C GLY A 156 7.09 -20.75 -6.71
N SER A 157 8.03 -21.35 -5.94
CA SER A 157 7.73 -22.49 -5.07
C SER A 157 7.04 -22.11 -3.75
N ALA A 158 7.26 -20.89 -3.28
CA ALA A 158 6.69 -20.31 -2.06
C ALA A 158 6.39 -18.83 -2.28
N ASN A 159 5.68 -18.21 -1.33
CA ASN A 159 5.57 -16.77 -1.23
C ASN A 159 6.00 -16.29 0.17
N SER A 160 6.62 -15.16 0.21
CA SER A 160 7.00 -14.47 1.43
C SER A 160 6.90 -12.97 1.18
N TYR A 161 6.10 -12.29 1.95
CA TYR A 161 5.86 -10.86 1.78
C TYR A 161 7.18 -10.06 1.73
N HIS A 162 7.43 -9.41 0.60
CA HIS A 162 8.59 -8.57 0.35
C HIS A 162 8.31 -7.18 0.93
N ALA A 163 8.44 -7.03 2.26
CA ALA A 163 7.99 -5.82 2.97
C ALA A 163 8.60 -4.53 2.40
N VAL A 164 9.91 -4.54 2.16
CA VAL A 164 10.72 -3.42 1.64
C VAL A 164 11.11 -3.67 0.18
N THR A 165 11.67 -4.83 -0.08
CA THR A 165 12.32 -5.18 -1.35
C THR A 165 11.36 -5.17 -2.55
N TYR A 166 10.04 -5.37 -2.31
CA TYR A 166 9.01 -5.20 -3.34
C TYR A 166 9.12 -3.85 -4.06
N GLY A 167 9.25 -2.76 -3.29
CA GLY A 167 9.35 -1.42 -3.87
C GLY A 167 10.62 -1.21 -4.66
N VAL A 168 11.75 -1.73 -4.18
CA VAL A 168 13.04 -1.65 -4.87
C VAL A 168 12.99 -2.39 -6.20
N LEU A 169 12.48 -3.63 -6.18
CA LEU A 169 12.36 -4.46 -7.37
C LEU A 169 11.40 -3.85 -8.40
N ALA A 170 10.21 -3.40 -7.96
CA ALA A 170 9.24 -2.77 -8.86
C ALA A 170 9.78 -1.46 -9.45
N ALA A 171 10.43 -0.61 -8.63
CA ALA A 171 11.04 0.63 -9.10
C ALA A 171 12.12 0.38 -10.14
N GLU A 172 12.99 -0.60 -9.92
CA GLU A 172 14.07 -0.92 -10.85
C GLU A 172 13.55 -1.51 -12.17
N ILE A 173 12.58 -2.42 -12.12
CA ILE A 173 11.91 -2.93 -13.33
C ILE A 173 11.30 -1.78 -14.14
N VAL A 174 10.59 -0.86 -13.49
CA VAL A 174 9.98 0.30 -14.15
C VAL A 174 11.06 1.21 -14.75
N ARG A 175 12.12 1.53 -13.99
CA ARG A 175 13.22 2.37 -14.44
C ARG A 175 13.95 1.78 -15.64
N ARG A 176 14.26 0.48 -15.64
CA ARG A 176 14.92 -0.22 -16.73
C ARG A 176 14.05 -0.30 -17.98
N ALA A 177 12.77 -0.54 -17.82
CA ALA A 177 11.83 -0.64 -18.94
C ALA A 177 11.53 0.73 -19.61
N THR A 178 11.62 1.82 -18.85
CA THR A 178 11.09 3.13 -19.33
C THR A 178 12.08 4.28 -19.31
N GLY A 179 13.19 4.16 -18.58
CA GLY A 179 14.11 5.27 -18.29
C GLY A 179 13.55 6.31 -17.28
N ARG A 180 12.37 6.05 -16.67
CA ARG A 180 11.67 6.96 -15.76
C ARG A 180 11.49 6.32 -14.38
N SER A 181 11.39 7.15 -13.34
CA SER A 181 11.08 6.63 -12.02
C SER A 181 9.63 6.18 -11.90
N LEU A 182 9.37 5.23 -10.98
CA LEU A 182 8.03 4.71 -10.72
C LEU A 182 7.10 5.83 -10.21
N GLY A 183 7.58 6.69 -9.30
CA GLY A 183 6.80 7.82 -8.78
C GLY A 183 6.45 8.84 -9.85
N ALA A 184 7.35 9.11 -10.80
CA ALA A 184 7.05 10.00 -11.93
C ALA A 184 5.94 9.43 -12.82
N ILE A 185 6.00 8.14 -13.16
CA ILE A 185 4.95 7.49 -13.98
C ILE A 185 3.62 7.46 -13.21
N PHE A 186 3.64 7.08 -11.92
CA PHE A 186 2.45 7.07 -11.09
C PHE A 186 1.78 8.46 -11.07
N ARG A 187 2.54 9.49 -10.79
CA ARG A 187 2.04 10.88 -10.75
C ARG A 187 1.44 11.32 -12.08
N GLU A 188 2.15 11.10 -13.19
CA GLU A 188 1.77 11.69 -14.48
C GLU A 188 0.73 10.90 -15.23
N GLU A 189 0.66 9.57 -15.04
CA GLU A 189 -0.18 8.69 -15.84
C GLU A 189 -1.34 8.07 -15.07
N ILE A 190 -1.32 8.16 -13.73
CA ILE A 190 -2.32 7.55 -12.86
C ILE A 190 -2.90 8.57 -11.90
N ALA A 191 -2.11 9.07 -10.94
CA ALA A 191 -2.60 9.93 -9.87
C ALA A 191 -3.11 11.28 -10.40
N GLY A 192 -2.33 11.95 -11.26
CA GLY A 192 -2.73 13.23 -11.84
C GLY A 192 -3.99 13.15 -12.68
N PRO A 193 -4.09 12.27 -13.68
CA PRO A 193 -5.32 12.10 -14.45
C PRO A 193 -6.55 11.72 -13.62
N LEU A 194 -6.37 10.91 -12.56
CA LEU A 194 -7.45 10.55 -11.64
C LEU A 194 -7.77 11.65 -10.63
N ASP A 195 -6.99 12.73 -10.53
CA ASP A 195 -7.07 13.68 -9.41
C ASP A 195 -6.96 12.95 -8.05
N ALA A 196 -6.09 11.96 -7.99
CA ALA A 196 -5.85 11.16 -6.79
C ALA A 196 -4.69 11.77 -5.99
N ASP A 197 -5.00 12.38 -4.87
CA ASP A 197 -4.04 13.02 -3.97
C ASP A 197 -3.21 11.96 -3.22
N PHE A 198 -2.31 11.33 -3.98
CA PHE A 198 -1.45 10.25 -3.56
C PHE A 198 -0.07 10.41 -4.24
N HIS A 199 0.98 10.46 -3.45
CA HIS A 199 2.34 10.77 -3.89
C HIS A 199 3.32 9.66 -3.50
N ILE A 200 4.17 9.24 -4.43
CA ILE A 200 5.40 8.48 -4.18
C ILE A 200 6.55 9.43 -4.55
N GLY A 201 7.28 9.91 -3.54
CA GLY A 201 8.12 11.10 -3.67
C GLY A 201 7.29 12.38 -3.60
N LEU A 202 7.15 12.91 -2.37
CA LEU A 202 6.32 14.08 -2.10
C LEU A 202 6.99 15.36 -2.64
N PRO A 203 6.28 16.18 -3.44
CA PRO A 203 6.76 17.50 -3.79
C PRO A 203 6.90 18.40 -2.56
N ALA A 204 7.94 19.22 -2.49
CA ALA A 204 8.19 20.13 -1.35
C ALA A 204 7.03 21.12 -1.10
N THR A 205 6.23 21.43 -2.11
CA THR A 205 5.04 22.29 -2.01
C THR A 205 3.94 21.67 -1.15
N GLU A 206 3.93 20.35 -0.98
CA GLU A 206 2.90 19.61 -0.26
C GLU A 206 3.26 19.34 1.21
N GLU A 207 4.49 19.63 1.64
CA GLU A 207 5.00 19.37 2.99
C GLU A 207 4.10 19.95 4.10
N GLY A 208 3.52 21.12 3.88
CA GLY A 208 2.65 21.79 4.86
C GLY A 208 1.35 21.03 5.17
N ARG A 209 0.94 20.10 4.30
CA ARG A 209 -0.29 19.30 4.44
C ARG A 209 -0.05 17.97 5.16
N VAL A 210 1.21 17.57 5.36
CA VAL A 210 1.52 16.26 5.92
C VAL A 210 1.28 16.23 7.42
N ALA A 211 0.53 15.22 7.88
CA ALA A 211 0.36 14.94 9.29
C ALA A 211 1.61 14.29 9.88
N GLU A 212 1.88 14.59 11.14
CA GLU A 212 2.87 13.84 11.94
C GLU A 212 2.38 12.41 12.11
N LEU A 213 3.19 11.42 11.71
CA LEU A 213 2.89 10.02 11.96
C LEU A 213 3.35 9.63 13.36
N LEU A 214 2.44 9.08 14.15
CA LEU A 214 2.67 8.68 15.54
C LEU A 214 2.91 7.17 15.59
N PRO A 215 4.10 6.73 16.05
CA PRO A 215 4.41 5.31 16.15
C PRO A 215 3.40 4.54 17.01
N PRO A 216 3.28 3.21 16.84
CA PRO A 216 2.50 2.38 17.74
C PRO A 216 2.96 2.57 19.19
N LYS A 217 2.03 2.58 20.13
CA LYS A 217 2.36 2.67 21.58
C LYS A 217 3.03 1.39 22.09
N SER A 218 2.70 0.25 21.46
CA SER A 218 3.29 -1.06 21.74
C SER A 218 4.00 -1.56 20.49
N LEU A 219 5.31 -1.43 20.45
CA LEU A 219 6.15 -1.98 19.37
C LEU A 219 6.79 -3.29 19.84
N ILE A 220 6.61 -4.34 19.04
CA ILE A 220 7.37 -5.57 19.19
C ILE A 220 8.67 -5.41 18.41
N ASP A 221 9.81 -5.56 19.09
CA ASP A 221 11.11 -5.59 18.42
C ASP A 221 11.27 -6.94 17.69
N ALA A 222 11.08 -6.91 16.39
CA ALA A 222 11.20 -8.10 15.55
C ALA A 222 12.59 -8.75 15.59
N THR A 223 13.64 -7.99 15.98
CA THR A 223 15.01 -8.52 16.08
C THR A 223 15.18 -9.47 17.27
N THR A 224 14.28 -9.40 18.26
CA THR A 224 14.29 -10.26 19.45
C THR A 224 13.48 -11.55 19.29
N LEU A 225 12.74 -11.69 18.17
CA LEU A 225 11.89 -12.84 17.91
C LEU A 225 12.66 -13.95 17.19
N ASP A 226 12.35 -15.20 17.54
CA ASP A 226 12.80 -16.37 16.78
C ASP A 226 11.92 -16.56 15.54
N LEU A 227 12.30 -15.92 14.45
CA LEU A 227 11.55 -15.88 13.20
C LEU A 227 12.18 -16.78 12.14
N PRO A 228 11.38 -17.41 11.27
CA PRO A 228 11.89 -18.05 10.06
C PRO A 228 12.76 -17.07 9.24
N VAL A 229 13.74 -17.62 8.50
CA VAL A 229 14.70 -16.81 7.72
C VAL A 229 14.01 -15.75 6.85
N PRO A 230 12.94 -16.07 6.06
CA PRO A 230 12.29 -15.06 5.23
C PRO A 230 11.67 -13.91 6.05
N ALA A 231 11.00 -14.23 7.17
CA ALA A 231 10.38 -13.22 8.03
C ALA A 231 11.43 -12.35 8.72
N ARG A 232 12.51 -12.95 9.22
CA ARG A 232 13.62 -12.21 9.82
C ARG A 232 14.26 -11.25 8.82
N MET A 233 14.53 -11.68 7.59
CA MET A 233 15.10 -10.80 6.56
C MET A 233 14.17 -9.64 6.23
N ALA A 234 12.87 -9.89 6.10
CA ALA A 234 11.89 -8.86 5.75
C ALA A 234 11.70 -7.81 6.85
N LEU A 235 11.81 -8.20 8.13
CA LEU A 235 11.51 -7.33 9.27
C LEU A 235 12.73 -6.67 9.91
N SER A 236 13.93 -7.24 9.74
CA SER A 236 15.12 -6.75 10.45
C SER A 236 16.26 -6.27 9.56
N ASN A 237 16.11 -6.29 8.24
CA ASN A 237 17.15 -5.78 7.34
C ASN A 237 16.57 -5.10 6.07
N PRO A 238 16.40 -3.75 6.15
CA PRO A 238 16.68 -2.86 7.28
C PRO A 238 15.61 -2.94 8.38
N VAL A 239 16.02 -2.69 9.62
CA VAL A 239 15.07 -2.49 10.72
C VAL A 239 14.22 -1.26 10.43
N GLN A 240 12.90 -1.42 10.52
CA GLN A 240 11.99 -0.31 10.26
C GLN A 240 11.89 0.60 11.48
N ASP A 241 11.87 1.90 11.23
CA ASP A 241 11.63 2.95 12.22
C ASP A 241 10.29 3.63 11.92
N ALA A 242 9.32 3.41 12.81
CA ALA A 242 7.98 3.95 12.64
C ALA A 242 7.92 5.49 12.71
N SER A 243 8.95 6.16 13.22
CA SER A 243 9.06 7.62 13.25
C SER A 243 9.66 8.22 11.97
N ARG A 244 10.32 7.40 11.16
CA ARG A 244 11.04 7.84 9.95
C ARG A 244 10.18 8.63 8.96
N PRO A 245 8.88 8.37 8.78
CA PRO A 245 8.01 9.16 7.91
C PRO A 245 7.91 10.65 8.25
N ASN A 246 8.30 11.04 9.46
CA ASN A 246 8.34 12.44 9.87
C ASN A 246 9.56 13.21 9.33
N ASP A 247 10.52 12.50 8.72
CA ASP A 247 11.68 13.10 8.05
C ASP A 247 11.29 13.55 6.63
N ALA A 248 11.60 14.80 6.28
CA ALA A 248 11.37 15.35 4.95
C ALA A 248 12.14 14.59 3.84
N ARG A 249 13.35 14.07 4.14
CA ARG A 249 14.11 13.24 3.20
C ARG A 249 13.39 11.93 2.89
N TRP A 250 12.77 11.30 3.89
CA TRP A 250 11.92 10.12 3.66
C TRP A 250 10.75 10.44 2.74
N ARG A 251 10.04 11.53 2.99
CA ARG A 251 8.88 11.91 2.18
C ARG A 251 9.23 12.25 0.74
N ALA A 252 10.37 12.92 0.53
CA ALA A 252 10.85 13.30 -0.79
C ALA A 252 11.39 12.12 -1.62
N ALA A 253 11.87 11.05 -0.97
CA ALA A 253 12.36 9.86 -1.65
C ALA A 253 11.22 9.08 -2.33
N GLU A 254 11.56 8.26 -3.33
CA GLU A 254 10.64 7.31 -3.94
C GLU A 254 10.87 5.91 -3.36
N LEU A 255 10.06 5.50 -2.38
CA LEU A 255 10.10 4.18 -1.76
C LEU A 255 8.75 3.47 -1.99
N PRO A 256 8.53 2.86 -3.17
CA PRO A 256 7.19 2.46 -3.63
C PRO A 256 6.53 1.29 -2.85
N ALA A 257 7.13 0.88 -1.75
CA ALA A 257 6.55 -0.09 -0.82
C ALA A 257 6.20 0.52 0.54
N LEU A 258 6.67 1.77 0.86
CA LEU A 258 6.74 2.24 2.23
C LEU A 258 6.22 3.67 2.43
N ASN A 259 6.52 4.60 1.52
CA ASN A 259 6.46 6.02 1.84
C ASN A 259 5.43 6.84 1.07
N GLY A 260 4.42 6.20 0.51
CA GLY A 260 3.31 6.93 -0.09
C GLY A 260 2.72 7.94 0.89
N GLN A 261 2.61 9.19 0.46
CA GLN A 261 1.91 10.24 1.18
C GLN A 261 0.55 10.41 0.53
N ALA A 262 -0.54 10.14 1.26
CA ALA A 262 -1.86 10.14 0.65
C ALA A 262 -2.94 10.71 1.56
N SER A 263 -3.96 11.31 0.96
CA SER A 263 -5.24 11.56 1.61
C SER A 263 -6.17 10.33 1.46
N ALA A 264 -7.20 10.22 2.29
CA ALA A 264 -8.20 9.16 2.14
C ALA A 264 -8.90 9.23 0.78
N ARG A 265 -9.13 10.44 0.27
CA ARG A 265 -9.69 10.68 -1.06
C ARG A 265 -8.78 10.14 -2.16
N GLY A 266 -7.47 10.38 -2.06
CA GLY A 266 -6.49 9.89 -3.04
C GLY A 266 -6.43 8.36 -3.09
N VAL A 267 -6.39 7.70 -1.93
CA VAL A 267 -6.43 6.24 -1.84
C VAL A 267 -7.75 5.70 -2.39
N ALA A 268 -8.89 6.30 -2.01
CA ALA A 268 -10.21 5.85 -2.45
C ALA A 268 -10.44 6.05 -3.96
N ARG A 269 -9.93 7.13 -4.57
CA ARG A 269 -10.05 7.37 -6.02
C ARG A 269 -9.27 6.35 -6.82
N LEU A 270 -8.05 6.02 -6.40
CA LEU A 270 -7.28 4.94 -7.03
C LEU A 270 -8.04 3.62 -6.93
N ALA A 271 -8.53 3.26 -5.74
CA ALA A 271 -9.31 2.05 -5.53
C ALA A 271 -10.64 2.06 -6.30
N ALA A 272 -11.31 3.22 -6.44
CA ALA A 272 -12.57 3.35 -7.19
C ALA A 272 -12.37 3.10 -8.70
N ALA A 273 -11.25 3.56 -9.27
CA ALA A 273 -10.91 3.23 -10.64
C ALA A 273 -10.75 1.71 -10.84
N LEU A 274 -10.17 1.01 -9.85
CA LEU A 274 -10.02 -0.46 -9.89
C LEU A 274 -11.37 -1.17 -9.71
N ALA A 275 -12.20 -0.75 -8.75
CA ALA A 275 -13.54 -1.30 -8.52
C ALA A 275 -14.47 -1.09 -9.74
N ALA A 276 -14.23 -0.05 -10.54
CA ALA A 276 -14.98 0.29 -11.73
C ALA A 276 -14.39 -0.30 -13.03
N GLY A 277 -13.52 -1.32 -12.93
CA GLY A 277 -12.96 -2.00 -14.10
C GLY A 277 -11.80 -1.26 -14.78
N GLY A 278 -11.08 -0.42 -14.08
CA GLY A 278 -9.90 0.32 -14.57
C GLY A 278 -10.20 1.73 -15.09
N THR A 279 -11.43 2.22 -14.92
CA THR A 279 -11.87 3.54 -15.41
C THR A 279 -12.71 4.26 -14.35
N LEU A 280 -12.40 5.54 -14.09
CA LEU A 280 -13.20 6.41 -13.20
C LEU A 280 -13.33 7.78 -13.87
N ASP A 281 -14.53 8.39 -13.83
CA ASP A 281 -14.83 9.71 -14.40
C ASP A 281 -14.35 9.88 -15.86
N GLY A 282 -14.42 8.80 -16.66
CA GLY A 282 -13.93 8.78 -18.04
C GLY A 282 -12.40 8.63 -18.18
N VAL A 283 -11.65 8.62 -17.10
CA VAL A 283 -10.20 8.40 -17.10
C VAL A 283 -9.90 6.91 -16.98
N ARG A 284 -9.34 6.32 -18.04
CA ARG A 284 -8.90 4.92 -18.05
C ARG A 284 -7.43 4.81 -17.66
N ILE A 285 -7.16 4.19 -16.52
CA ILE A 285 -5.80 3.87 -16.07
C ILE A 285 -5.35 2.47 -16.49
N LEU A 286 -6.27 1.51 -16.55
CA LEU A 286 -6.03 0.13 -16.99
C LEU A 286 -7.15 -0.33 -17.92
N SER A 287 -6.85 -1.26 -18.83
CA SER A 287 -7.87 -2.05 -19.50
C SER A 287 -8.45 -3.10 -18.56
N ALA A 288 -9.68 -3.56 -18.86
CA ALA A 288 -10.29 -4.64 -18.08
C ALA A 288 -9.44 -5.94 -18.14
N ALA A 289 -8.80 -6.20 -19.29
CA ALA A 289 -7.93 -7.36 -19.45
C ALA A 289 -6.68 -7.29 -18.56
N THR A 290 -6.01 -6.15 -18.49
CA THR A 290 -4.84 -5.96 -17.62
C THR A 290 -5.25 -5.98 -16.14
N LEU A 291 -6.39 -5.38 -15.80
CA LEU A 291 -6.91 -5.43 -14.44
C LEU A 291 -7.21 -6.88 -14.02
N ALA A 292 -7.81 -7.68 -14.90
CA ALA A 292 -8.05 -9.10 -14.62
C ALA A 292 -6.74 -9.86 -14.37
N GLN A 293 -5.68 -9.60 -15.17
CA GLN A 293 -4.36 -10.19 -14.91
C GLN A 293 -3.76 -9.70 -13.58
N MET A 294 -3.90 -8.42 -13.26
CA MET A 294 -3.39 -7.85 -12.01
C MET A 294 -4.04 -8.49 -10.77
N THR A 295 -5.32 -8.83 -10.87
CA THR A 295 -6.12 -9.37 -9.76
C THR A 295 -6.26 -10.89 -9.79
N GLU A 296 -5.68 -11.59 -10.76
CA GLU A 296 -5.59 -13.05 -10.76
C GLU A 296 -4.80 -13.54 -9.55
N ILE A 297 -5.34 -14.53 -8.84
CA ILE A 297 -4.64 -15.12 -7.68
C ILE A 297 -3.48 -15.96 -8.20
N CYS A 298 -2.25 -15.50 -7.93
CA CYS A 298 -1.01 -16.11 -8.38
C CYS A 298 -0.33 -16.96 -7.30
N ALA A 299 -0.57 -16.62 -6.03
CA ALA A 299 -0.08 -17.37 -4.89
C ALA A 299 -1.22 -17.59 -3.89
N ASP A 300 -1.70 -18.83 -3.82
CA ASP A 300 -2.75 -19.28 -2.89
C ASP A 300 -2.14 -20.26 -1.88
N ARG A 301 -1.42 -19.71 -0.92
CA ARG A 301 -0.72 -20.48 0.12
C ARG A 301 -0.34 -19.60 1.31
N ILE A 302 0.03 -20.23 2.42
CA ILE A 302 0.53 -19.52 3.61
C ILE A 302 1.80 -18.77 3.24
N ASP A 303 1.81 -17.47 3.51
CA ASP A 303 2.97 -16.60 3.34
C ASP A 303 3.98 -16.84 4.46
N LEU A 304 5.24 -17.06 4.09
CA LEU A 304 6.31 -17.43 5.04
C LEU A 304 6.67 -16.29 6.02
N MET A 305 6.34 -15.04 5.67
CA MET A 305 6.57 -13.89 6.53
C MET A 305 5.33 -13.54 7.35
N LEU A 306 4.14 -13.57 6.73
CA LEU A 306 2.89 -13.15 7.38
C LEU A 306 2.26 -14.25 8.24
N GLY A 307 2.54 -15.54 7.95
CA GLY A 307 1.98 -16.68 8.71
C GLY A 307 0.51 -17.01 8.40
N PHE A 308 -0.10 -16.33 7.44
CA PHE A 308 -1.44 -16.61 6.91
C PHE A 308 -1.45 -16.55 5.38
N ASN A 309 -2.56 -16.92 4.74
CA ASN A 309 -2.72 -16.88 3.29
C ASN A 309 -3.39 -15.56 2.85
N PRO A 310 -2.68 -14.62 2.21
CA PRO A 310 -3.25 -13.39 1.69
C PRO A 310 -3.85 -13.53 0.28
N GLN A 311 -3.68 -14.69 -0.39
CA GLN A 311 -4.02 -14.90 -1.79
C GLN A 311 -3.50 -13.76 -2.69
N TRP A 312 -2.18 -13.77 -2.93
CA TRP A 312 -1.55 -12.69 -3.69
C TRP A 312 -1.94 -12.71 -5.18
N GLY A 313 -2.42 -11.55 -5.67
CA GLY A 313 -2.36 -11.18 -7.08
C GLY A 313 -1.05 -10.45 -7.41
N MET A 314 -1.02 -9.66 -8.49
CA MET A 314 0.14 -8.88 -8.90
C MET A 314 0.27 -7.60 -8.08
N GLY A 315 0.63 -7.73 -6.78
CA GLY A 315 0.79 -6.63 -5.83
C GLY A 315 -0.48 -6.21 -5.11
N VAL A 316 -1.48 -7.07 -5.10
CA VAL A 316 -2.70 -6.92 -4.31
C VAL A 316 -2.94 -8.17 -3.47
N ALA A 317 -3.47 -7.98 -2.27
CA ALA A 317 -3.98 -9.06 -1.43
C ALA A 317 -5.49 -9.19 -1.62
N HIS A 318 -6.00 -10.43 -1.69
CA HIS A 318 -7.42 -10.70 -1.67
C HIS A 318 -7.97 -10.79 -0.24
N ASN A 319 -9.27 -10.64 -0.10
CA ASN A 319 -9.93 -10.47 1.20
C ASN A 319 -10.23 -11.80 1.92
N LEU A 320 -9.33 -12.78 1.83
CA LEU A 320 -9.55 -14.10 2.45
C LEU A 320 -9.75 -14.02 3.98
N ILE A 321 -9.07 -13.09 4.64
CA ILE A 321 -9.14 -12.92 6.11
C ILE A 321 -10.12 -11.82 6.56
N GLY A 322 -10.91 -11.25 5.62
CA GLY A 322 -11.99 -10.32 5.94
C GLY A 322 -11.53 -8.94 6.44
N VAL A 323 -10.36 -8.46 6.05
CA VAL A 323 -9.85 -7.14 6.48
C VAL A 323 -10.41 -5.97 5.66
N PHE A 324 -10.98 -6.25 4.48
CA PHE A 324 -11.52 -5.27 3.55
C PHE A 324 -13.06 -5.32 3.45
N GLY A 325 -13.75 -5.84 4.47
CA GLY A 325 -15.21 -6.04 4.48
C GLY A 325 -15.62 -7.48 4.20
N THR A 326 -16.87 -7.71 3.78
CA THR A 326 -17.47 -9.05 3.74
C THR A 326 -17.35 -9.76 2.40
N ASN A 327 -17.09 -9.07 1.28
CA ASN A 327 -16.93 -9.72 -0.02
C ASN A 327 -15.53 -10.34 -0.14
N PRO A 328 -15.40 -11.68 -0.32
CA PRO A 328 -14.10 -12.34 -0.47
C PRO A 328 -13.38 -11.97 -1.77
N ARG A 329 -14.07 -11.42 -2.77
CA ARG A 329 -13.48 -10.98 -4.04
C ARG A 329 -12.91 -9.56 -3.98
N THR A 330 -13.13 -8.83 -2.87
CA THR A 330 -12.46 -7.56 -2.63
C THR A 330 -10.96 -7.77 -2.59
N TYR A 331 -10.22 -6.85 -3.17
CA TYR A 331 -8.76 -6.85 -3.15
C TYR A 331 -8.24 -5.46 -2.83
N GLY A 332 -6.98 -5.39 -2.39
CA GLY A 332 -6.36 -4.12 -2.03
C GLY A 332 -5.02 -4.30 -1.34
N HIS A 333 -4.62 -3.30 -0.61
CA HIS A 333 -3.44 -3.38 0.24
C HIS A 333 -3.63 -2.57 1.52
N SER A 334 -3.17 -3.13 2.65
CA SER A 334 -3.11 -2.44 3.94
C SER A 334 -1.69 -1.94 4.22
N GLY A 335 -1.60 -0.90 5.04
CA GLY A 335 -0.35 -0.36 5.55
C GLY A 335 -0.14 -0.68 7.02
N TRP A 336 1.13 -0.80 7.42
CA TRP A 336 1.47 -0.95 8.83
C TRP A 336 0.86 0.17 9.66
N GLY A 337 0.17 -0.19 10.72
CA GLY A 337 -0.49 0.75 11.62
C GLY A 337 -1.92 1.12 11.26
N GLY A 338 -2.48 0.61 10.11
CA GLY A 338 -3.93 0.62 9.94
C GLY A 338 -4.51 1.25 8.68
N SER A 339 -3.72 1.99 7.88
CA SER A 339 -4.22 2.51 6.60
C SER A 339 -4.56 1.37 5.63
N PHE A 340 -5.52 1.57 4.73
CA PHE A 340 -5.77 0.64 3.63
C PHE A 340 -6.48 1.30 2.45
N GLY A 341 -6.30 0.69 1.27
CA GLY A 341 -7.10 0.94 0.09
C GLY A 341 -7.66 -0.38 -0.44
N SER A 342 -8.96 -0.45 -0.68
CA SER A 342 -9.60 -1.67 -1.18
C SER A 342 -10.61 -1.41 -2.28
N ALA A 343 -10.74 -2.36 -3.20
CA ALA A 343 -11.64 -2.34 -4.35
C ALA A 343 -12.46 -3.62 -4.40
N ASP A 344 -13.77 -3.49 -4.35
CA ASP A 344 -14.74 -4.57 -4.53
C ASP A 344 -15.30 -4.50 -5.95
N PRO A 345 -14.98 -5.46 -6.82
CA PRO A 345 -15.45 -5.45 -8.21
C PRO A 345 -16.95 -5.79 -8.35
N ASP A 346 -17.53 -6.52 -7.37
CA ASP A 346 -18.93 -6.95 -7.43
C ASP A 346 -19.87 -5.87 -6.91
N GLY A 347 -19.60 -5.34 -5.71
CA GLY A 347 -20.34 -4.24 -5.10
C GLY A 347 -20.01 -2.89 -5.70
N ARG A 348 -18.96 -2.80 -6.54
CA ARG A 348 -18.39 -1.55 -7.08
C ARG A 348 -18.12 -0.53 -5.98
N ILE A 349 -17.61 -1.07 -4.83
CA ILE A 349 -17.29 -0.31 -3.64
C ILE A 349 -15.78 -0.13 -3.57
N ALA A 350 -15.34 1.07 -3.23
CA ALA A 350 -13.94 1.35 -2.94
C ALA A 350 -13.81 2.12 -1.64
N ILE A 351 -12.83 1.73 -0.83
CA ILE A 351 -12.58 2.34 0.48
C ILE A 351 -11.14 2.83 0.53
N GLY A 352 -10.94 4.06 0.98
CA GLY A 352 -9.66 4.61 1.37
C GLY A 352 -9.73 5.09 2.82
N TYR A 353 -8.89 4.54 3.69
CA TYR A 353 -8.77 4.92 5.08
C TYR A 353 -7.33 5.23 5.43
N VAL A 354 -7.11 6.39 6.01
CA VAL A 354 -5.80 6.86 6.44
C VAL A 354 -5.87 7.46 7.85
N LEU A 355 -4.76 7.39 8.58
CA LEU A 355 -4.69 7.79 9.98
C LEU A 355 -3.25 8.12 10.38
N ASN A 356 -3.04 8.87 11.45
CA ASN A 356 -1.70 9.18 11.91
C ASN A 356 -1.30 8.49 13.22
N GLN A 357 -2.19 7.97 14.02
CA GLN A 357 -1.81 7.13 15.15
C GLN A 357 -1.73 5.68 14.70
N MET A 358 -0.54 5.16 14.53
CA MET A 358 -0.36 3.77 14.11
C MET A 358 -0.85 2.79 15.19
N GLY A 359 -1.54 1.72 14.76
CA GLY A 359 -1.72 0.51 15.53
C GLY A 359 -0.49 -0.40 15.44
N SER A 360 -0.48 -1.49 16.20
CA SER A 360 0.64 -2.45 16.22
C SER A 360 0.63 -3.43 15.05
N GLU A 361 -0.54 -3.68 14.45
CA GLU A 361 -0.71 -4.70 13.42
C GLU A 361 -0.07 -4.30 12.09
N LEU A 362 0.59 -5.29 11.50
CA LEU A 362 1.07 -5.19 10.12
C LEU A 362 -0.09 -5.28 9.11
N VAL A 363 -1.12 -6.08 9.45
CA VAL A 363 -2.33 -6.31 8.63
C VAL A 363 -3.52 -6.47 9.55
N GLY A 364 -4.66 -5.88 9.22
CA GLY A 364 -5.92 -6.15 9.91
C GLY A 364 -6.19 -5.29 11.14
N ASP A 365 -5.80 -4.02 11.11
CA ASP A 365 -6.12 -3.07 12.18
C ASP A 365 -7.63 -3.04 12.48
N PRO A 366 -8.06 -3.20 13.76
CA PRO A 366 -9.47 -3.31 14.11
C PRO A 366 -10.30 -2.06 13.82
N ARG A 367 -9.69 -0.87 13.71
CA ARG A 367 -10.37 0.36 13.33
C ARG A 367 -10.78 0.32 11.87
N GLY A 368 -9.82 0.02 10.99
CA GLY A 368 -10.06 -0.08 9.56
C GLY A 368 -11.02 -1.22 9.21
N LYS A 369 -10.85 -2.40 9.85
CA LYS A 369 -11.76 -3.54 9.67
C LYS A 369 -13.19 -3.19 10.09
N GLY A 370 -13.38 -2.56 11.26
CA GLY A 370 -14.71 -2.15 11.73
C GLY A 370 -15.38 -1.15 10.80
N LEU A 371 -14.61 -0.23 10.18
CA LEU A 371 -15.13 0.70 9.19
C LEU A 371 -15.54 0.00 7.89
N ALA A 372 -14.73 -0.93 7.41
CA ALA A 372 -15.08 -1.72 6.22
C ALA A 372 -16.36 -2.54 6.47
N ASP A 373 -16.46 -3.23 7.60
CA ASP A 373 -17.66 -4.00 7.98
C ASP A 373 -18.91 -3.10 8.05
N ALA A 374 -18.77 -1.90 8.64
CA ALA A 374 -19.90 -0.93 8.73
C ALA A 374 -20.33 -0.42 7.34
N VAL A 375 -19.39 -0.18 6.41
CA VAL A 375 -19.67 0.20 5.03
C VAL A 375 -20.48 -0.90 4.32
N TYR A 376 -20.04 -2.15 4.40
CA TYR A 376 -20.75 -3.27 3.77
C TYR A 376 -22.13 -3.52 4.41
N ALA A 377 -22.25 -3.43 5.74
CA ALA A 377 -23.52 -3.58 6.42
C ALA A 377 -24.55 -2.50 6.04
N ALA A 378 -24.08 -1.26 5.78
CA ALA A 378 -24.96 -0.16 5.37
C ALA A 378 -25.30 -0.17 3.87
N MET A 379 -24.59 -0.97 3.05
CA MET A 379 -24.79 -1.06 1.60
C MET A 379 -25.41 -2.39 1.15
N ALA A 380 -25.62 -3.32 2.10
CA ALA A 380 -26.31 -4.59 1.87
C ALA A 380 -27.85 -4.41 1.66
#